data_1412b68702c429ed988c75962dba0302
#
_entry.id   1412b68702c429ed988c75962dba0302
#
_cell.length_a   1.000
_cell.length_b   1.000
_cell.length_c   1.000
_cell.angle_alpha   90.00
_cell.angle_beta   90.00
_cell.angle_gamma   90.00
#
_symmetry.space_group_name_H-M   'P 1'
#
loop_
_entity.id
_entity.type
_entity.pdbx_description
1 polymer ?
#
loop_
_entity_poly.entity_id
_entity_poly.type
_entity_poly.pdbx_seq_one_letter_code
_entity_poly.pdbx_strand_id
1 'polypeptide(L)'
;MKVSGIDYGLGSPWEIEVPDSAMVIEGPNPDRIPRALENPAQAVRDAIRKPMGMKPLAELVRASSKVTIAMNDWMGVGVHAVPVVLDELREAGVEERNIRMVIAGGLHPKVTRSELLLSKVGRDLNPPYPSPFHLLSPEVVDRFWPTGWASSRVRPHDAVDQDHLVDLGVNEMGDLVEVNDCLVESDLVIYMSGWSGVPAIWGGYLGGGQGITVGLGSARSIMTHHAYRIHEHKDSMASEARKQLFMKHKEAWAKYAEQAIGKKVFYLEGSLNVRAEFCAIFAGDGEAIREPMFELADGEKIVDLPTQADVFVSGAAYHGIFYDTCMNPLMSLAQLNARIREYVGERPPLRHGGVAILVTPCDGTIDERWRPADFELLQIFNRLGHDPSKMEDYEEEYAHREDLIFKYRYAHAAHPLHAFPVFYENAFLFNLANRIIFCGPKSAEAASIVGATAAPTWEDAWRLACQTVGSTEPAVMVTPNVGARMPLLWRVRA
;
A
#
# COMPACT_ATOMS: atom_id res chain seq x y z
N MET A 1 -3.04 -14.54 31.30
CA MET A 1 -3.82 -15.34 30.33
C MET A 1 -2.93 -15.79 29.15
N LYS A 2 -3.27 -16.91 28.51
CA LYS A 2 -2.60 -17.35 27.29
C LYS A 2 -3.28 -16.80 26.07
N VAL A 3 -2.50 -16.29 25.12
CA VAL A 3 -2.97 -15.81 23.82
C VAL A 3 -2.31 -16.66 22.75
N SER A 4 -3.14 -17.39 22.00
CA SER A 4 -2.70 -18.27 20.91
C SER A 4 -2.91 -17.63 19.56
N GLY A 5 -2.31 -18.22 18.49
CA GLY A 5 -2.52 -17.77 17.13
C GLY A 5 -1.71 -16.54 16.74
N ILE A 6 -0.63 -16.24 17.46
CA ILE A 6 0.29 -15.16 17.08
C ILE A 6 1.01 -15.57 15.79
N ASP A 7 0.79 -14.83 14.70
CA ASP A 7 1.43 -15.11 13.41
C ASP A 7 2.96 -15.10 13.54
N TYR A 8 3.60 -16.13 12.93
CA TYR A 8 5.05 -16.28 12.88
C TYR A 8 5.52 -16.66 11.47
N GLY A 9 5.20 -15.83 10.51
CA GLY A 9 5.53 -16.10 9.10
C GLY A 9 4.91 -17.39 8.58
N LEU A 10 5.71 -18.28 7.96
CA LEU A 10 5.31 -19.63 7.56
C LEU A 10 5.44 -20.67 8.69
N GLY A 11 5.98 -20.27 9.84
CA GLY A 11 6.06 -21.15 11.01
C GLY A 11 4.71 -21.39 11.68
N SER A 12 4.65 -22.34 12.60
CA SER A 12 3.48 -22.53 13.44
C SER A 12 3.21 -21.28 14.27
N PRO A 13 1.95 -20.85 14.39
CA PRO A 13 1.61 -19.72 15.24
C PRO A 13 2.09 -19.93 16.68
N TRP A 14 2.50 -18.84 17.32
CA TRP A 14 2.95 -18.88 18.71
C TRP A 14 1.80 -18.73 19.68
N GLU A 15 2.01 -19.26 20.88
CA GLU A 15 1.24 -18.97 22.08
C GLU A 15 2.13 -18.18 23.05
N ILE A 16 1.61 -17.08 23.58
CA ILE A 16 2.32 -16.22 24.52
C ILE A 16 1.50 -16.07 25.81
N GLU A 17 2.17 -15.83 26.91
CA GLU A 17 1.54 -15.57 28.20
C GLU A 17 1.62 -14.08 28.53
N VAL A 18 0.47 -13.45 28.77
CA VAL A 18 0.35 -12.01 29.06
C VAL A 18 -0.51 -11.81 30.32
N PRO A 19 -0.48 -10.63 30.97
CA PRO A 19 -1.38 -10.31 32.07
C PRO A 19 -2.85 -10.53 31.71
N ASP A 20 -3.67 -10.92 32.69
CA ASP A 20 -5.12 -11.12 32.44
C ASP A 20 -5.86 -9.84 32.03
N SER A 21 -5.25 -8.68 32.31
CA SER A 21 -5.74 -7.36 31.89
C SER A 21 -5.40 -6.98 30.44
N ALA A 22 -4.68 -7.84 29.69
CA ALA A 22 -4.26 -7.55 28.33
C ALA A 22 -5.47 -7.38 27.38
N MET A 23 -5.39 -6.38 26.52
CA MET A 23 -6.34 -6.17 25.43
C MET A 23 -5.95 -7.05 24.24
N VAL A 24 -6.71 -8.09 23.96
CA VAL A 24 -6.48 -8.96 22.80
C VAL A 24 -7.47 -8.56 21.69
N ILE A 25 -6.95 -8.14 20.54
CA ILE A 25 -7.73 -7.69 19.40
C ILE A 25 -7.50 -8.63 18.22
N GLU A 26 -8.50 -9.41 17.88
CA GLU A 26 -8.44 -10.39 16.78
C GLU A 26 -8.97 -9.84 15.45
N GLY A 27 -9.63 -8.71 15.46
CA GLY A 27 -10.21 -8.08 14.26
C GLY A 27 -11.18 -6.94 14.57
N PRO A 28 -11.82 -6.40 13.55
CA PRO A 28 -12.89 -5.42 13.74
C PRO A 28 -14.15 -6.11 14.29
N ASN A 29 -15.11 -5.32 14.71
CA ASN A 29 -16.42 -5.85 15.09
C ASN A 29 -17.06 -6.62 13.93
N PRO A 30 -17.35 -7.93 14.06
CA PRO A 30 -17.91 -8.75 13.00
C PRO A 30 -19.24 -8.20 12.42
N ASP A 31 -20.05 -7.54 13.26
CA ASP A 31 -21.34 -6.99 12.86
C ASP A 31 -21.21 -5.75 11.94
N ARG A 32 -20.02 -5.16 11.88
CA ARG A 32 -19.70 -4.00 11.04
C ARG A 32 -19.06 -4.36 9.71
N ILE A 33 -18.71 -5.63 9.50
CA ILE A 33 -18.06 -6.07 8.26
C ILE A 33 -19.09 -5.98 7.12
N PRO A 34 -18.85 -5.15 6.08
CA PRO A 34 -19.74 -5.06 4.94
C PRO A 34 -19.85 -6.41 4.22
N ARG A 35 -21.05 -6.72 3.74
CA ARG A 35 -21.28 -7.96 2.99
C ARG A 35 -20.56 -7.92 1.64
N ALA A 36 -20.05 -9.06 1.22
CA ALA A 36 -19.50 -9.23 -0.12
C ALA A 36 -20.58 -8.95 -1.19
N LEU A 37 -20.17 -8.37 -2.31
CA LEU A 37 -21.02 -8.23 -3.49
C LEU A 37 -21.29 -9.60 -4.09
N GLU A 38 -22.56 -9.94 -4.32
CA GLU A 38 -22.94 -11.19 -4.98
C GLU A 38 -22.49 -11.21 -6.45
N ASN A 39 -22.52 -10.05 -7.11
CA ASN A 39 -22.12 -9.89 -8.50
C ASN A 39 -21.29 -8.61 -8.68
N PRO A 40 -19.96 -8.65 -8.48
CA PRO A 40 -19.10 -7.50 -8.66
C PRO A 40 -19.16 -6.89 -10.08
N ALA A 41 -19.29 -7.71 -11.12
CA ALA A 41 -19.38 -7.22 -12.51
C ALA A 41 -20.66 -6.40 -12.75
N GLN A 42 -21.79 -6.79 -12.15
CA GLN A 42 -23.02 -6.00 -12.23
C GLN A 42 -22.88 -4.71 -11.44
N ALA A 43 -22.26 -4.74 -10.26
CA ALA A 43 -21.99 -3.55 -9.47
C ALA A 43 -21.09 -2.55 -10.22
N VAL A 44 -20.09 -3.03 -10.95
CA VAL A 44 -19.28 -2.20 -11.86
C VAL A 44 -20.16 -1.55 -12.94
N ARG A 45 -21.02 -2.32 -13.62
CA ARG A 45 -21.91 -1.82 -14.66
C ARG A 45 -22.84 -0.73 -14.14
N ASP A 46 -23.40 -0.93 -12.97
CA ASP A 46 -24.27 0.06 -12.33
C ASP A 46 -23.52 1.33 -11.96
N ALA A 47 -22.29 1.19 -11.42
CA ALA A 47 -21.45 2.32 -11.02
C ALA A 47 -21.02 3.19 -12.22
N ILE A 48 -20.59 2.58 -13.33
CA ILE A 48 -20.16 3.34 -14.52
C ILE A 48 -21.32 4.00 -15.28
N ARG A 49 -22.54 3.49 -15.11
CA ARG A 49 -23.77 4.07 -15.68
C ARG A 49 -24.40 5.15 -14.81
N LYS A 50 -24.06 5.17 -13.52
CA LYS A 50 -24.49 6.18 -12.54
C LYS A 50 -23.31 6.69 -11.71
N PRO A 51 -22.28 7.24 -12.35
CA PRO A 51 -21.09 7.67 -11.65
C PRO A 51 -21.35 8.90 -10.78
N MET A 52 -20.53 9.07 -9.75
CA MET A 52 -20.59 10.20 -8.84
C MET A 52 -19.82 11.39 -9.44
N GLY A 53 -20.44 12.55 -9.51
CA GLY A 53 -19.79 13.78 -9.96
C GLY A 53 -19.40 13.84 -11.46
N MET A 54 -19.75 12.83 -12.27
CA MET A 54 -19.47 12.75 -13.69
C MET A 54 -20.69 12.25 -14.48
N LYS A 55 -20.66 12.40 -15.80
CA LYS A 55 -21.62 11.76 -16.69
C LYS A 55 -21.38 10.25 -16.80
N PRO A 56 -22.42 9.46 -17.17
CA PRO A 56 -22.22 8.05 -17.51
C PRO A 56 -21.05 7.83 -18.46
N LEU A 57 -20.31 6.73 -18.28
CA LEU A 57 -19.10 6.46 -19.05
C LEU A 57 -19.36 6.53 -20.58
N ALA A 58 -20.47 5.97 -21.04
CA ALA A 58 -20.84 5.98 -22.46
C ALA A 58 -21.06 7.39 -23.04
N GLU A 59 -21.41 8.38 -22.22
CA GLU A 59 -21.61 9.76 -22.63
C GLU A 59 -20.31 10.58 -22.68
N LEU A 60 -19.22 10.05 -22.12
CA LEU A 60 -17.89 10.70 -22.11
C LEU A 60 -17.05 10.38 -23.35
N VAL A 61 -17.51 9.48 -24.20
CA VAL A 61 -16.75 8.96 -25.34
C VAL A 61 -17.55 9.06 -26.65
N ARG A 62 -16.82 8.98 -27.76
CA ARG A 62 -17.33 8.86 -29.13
C ARG A 62 -16.47 7.84 -29.88
N ALA A 63 -16.87 7.44 -31.08
CA ALA A 63 -16.18 6.40 -31.86
C ALA A 63 -14.67 6.64 -32.05
N SER A 64 -14.26 7.91 -32.22
CA SER A 64 -12.86 8.30 -32.41
C SER A 64 -12.09 8.54 -31.09
N SER A 65 -12.72 8.43 -29.93
CA SER A 65 -12.07 8.73 -28.66
C SER A 65 -10.92 7.78 -28.38
N LYS A 66 -9.76 8.36 -28.05
CA LYS A 66 -8.62 7.63 -27.51
C LYS A 66 -8.85 7.39 -26.01
N VAL A 67 -8.97 6.14 -25.62
CA VAL A 67 -9.25 5.76 -24.24
C VAL A 67 -8.06 4.99 -23.67
N THR A 68 -7.57 5.42 -22.50
CA THR A 68 -6.63 4.64 -21.71
C THR A 68 -7.32 4.05 -20.48
N ILE A 69 -7.22 2.74 -20.33
CA ILE A 69 -7.56 2.03 -19.09
C ILE A 69 -6.27 1.89 -18.30
N ALA A 70 -6.11 2.66 -17.23
CA ALA A 70 -4.98 2.57 -16.34
C ALA A 70 -5.38 1.74 -15.11
N MET A 71 -4.59 0.74 -14.75
CA MET A 71 -4.87 -0.15 -13.63
C MET A 71 -3.68 -0.16 -12.69
N ASN A 72 -3.94 -0.09 -11.39
CA ASN A 72 -2.86 -0.35 -10.45
C ASN A 72 -2.43 -1.83 -10.54
N ASP A 73 -1.22 -2.11 -10.12
CA ASP A 73 -0.61 -3.45 -10.14
C ASP A 73 -1.04 -4.33 -8.98
N TRP A 74 -1.85 -3.79 -8.06
CA TRP A 74 -2.34 -4.48 -6.86
C TRP A 74 -3.84 -4.72 -6.94
N MET A 75 -4.26 -5.95 -6.62
CA MET A 75 -5.62 -6.37 -6.29
C MET A 75 -6.76 -5.49 -6.87
N GLY A 76 -6.61 -5.11 -8.13
CA GLY A 76 -7.51 -4.16 -8.73
C GLY A 76 -8.91 -4.74 -8.93
N VAL A 77 -9.89 -3.85 -8.93
CA VAL A 77 -11.23 -4.13 -9.43
C VAL A 77 -11.19 -4.60 -10.90
N GLY A 78 -10.04 -4.48 -11.56
CA GLY A 78 -9.81 -4.78 -12.97
C GLY A 78 -10.29 -6.15 -13.44
N VAL A 79 -10.18 -7.20 -12.60
CA VAL A 79 -10.71 -8.53 -12.93
C VAL A 79 -12.20 -8.50 -13.31
N HIS A 80 -12.98 -7.71 -12.57
CA HIS A 80 -14.41 -7.57 -12.81
C HIS A 80 -14.74 -6.40 -13.72
N ALA A 81 -13.93 -5.34 -13.66
CA ALA A 81 -14.21 -4.06 -14.31
C ALA A 81 -13.78 -4.02 -15.77
N VAL A 82 -12.62 -4.58 -16.12
CA VAL A 82 -12.12 -4.47 -17.51
C VAL A 82 -13.08 -5.05 -18.54
N PRO A 83 -13.62 -6.27 -18.39
CA PRO A 83 -14.60 -6.80 -19.34
C PRO A 83 -15.83 -5.89 -19.47
N VAL A 84 -16.37 -5.44 -18.35
CA VAL A 84 -17.58 -4.59 -18.32
C VAL A 84 -17.32 -3.23 -18.99
N VAL A 85 -16.18 -2.60 -18.69
CA VAL A 85 -15.80 -1.31 -19.28
C VAL A 85 -15.56 -1.44 -20.79
N LEU A 86 -14.90 -2.53 -21.24
CA LEU A 86 -14.71 -2.80 -22.66
C LEU A 86 -16.04 -2.98 -23.40
N ASP A 87 -16.99 -3.68 -22.78
CA ASP A 87 -18.33 -3.83 -23.35
C ASP A 87 -19.05 -2.48 -23.45
N GLU A 88 -19.03 -1.68 -22.39
CA GLU A 88 -19.65 -0.35 -22.38
C GLU A 88 -19.03 0.60 -23.42
N LEU A 89 -17.70 0.61 -23.55
CA LEU A 89 -16.99 1.40 -24.57
C LEU A 89 -17.34 0.95 -26.00
N ARG A 90 -17.47 -0.37 -26.21
CA ARG A 90 -17.87 -0.94 -27.50
C ARG A 90 -19.32 -0.58 -27.82
N GLU A 91 -20.24 -0.70 -26.84
CA GLU A 91 -21.65 -0.30 -27.01
C GLU A 91 -21.78 1.20 -27.31
N ALA A 92 -20.91 2.05 -26.75
CA ALA A 92 -20.81 3.46 -27.06
C ALA A 92 -20.13 3.76 -28.42
N GLY A 93 -19.70 2.72 -29.14
CA GLY A 93 -19.13 2.81 -30.49
C GLY A 93 -17.64 3.11 -30.53
N VAL A 94 -16.91 3.10 -29.41
CA VAL A 94 -15.46 3.32 -29.40
C VAL A 94 -14.76 2.21 -30.16
N GLU A 95 -13.93 2.57 -31.12
CA GLU A 95 -13.15 1.60 -31.90
C GLU A 95 -12.06 0.99 -30.99
N GLU A 96 -11.97 -0.34 -30.98
CA GLU A 96 -11.04 -1.06 -30.11
C GLU A 96 -9.58 -0.66 -30.31
N ARG A 97 -9.17 -0.29 -31.52
CA ARG A 97 -7.81 0.20 -31.81
C ARG A 97 -7.46 1.49 -31.06
N ASN A 98 -8.47 2.24 -30.62
CA ASN A 98 -8.32 3.48 -29.87
C ASN A 98 -8.25 3.24 -28.34
N ILE A 99 -8.36 1.97 -27.91
CA ILE A 99 -8.27 1.60 -26.48
C ILE A 99 -6.90 1.02 -26.20
N ARG A 100 -6.19 1.57 -25.22
CA ARG A 100 -4.95 1.03 -24.69
C ARG A 100 -5.07 0.78 -23.19
N MET A 101 -4.18 -0.04 -22.64
CA MET A 101 -4.09 -0.31 -21.20
C MET A 101 -2.71 0.06 -20.67
N VAL A 102 -2.67 0.65 -19.49
CA VAL A 102 -1.43 0.96 -18.77
C VAL A 102 -1.48 0.31 -17.39
N ILE A 103 -0.47 -0.49 -17.06
CA ILE A 103 -0.32 -1.00 -15.70
C ILE A 103 0.41 0.04 -14.88
N ALA A 104 -0.30 0.66 -13.97
CA ALA A 104 0.13 1.81 -13.18
C ALA A 104 0.86 1.34 -11.90
N GLY A 105 2.10 0.88 -12.07
CA GLY A 105 2.92 0.30 -11.01
C GLY A 105 3.86 1.29 -10.31
N GLY A 106 4.02 2.51 -10.82
CA GLY A 106 4.95 3.48 -10.23
C GLY A 106 6.37 2.92 -10.07
N LEU A 107 6.86 2.88 -8.84
CA LEU A 107 8.18 2.35 -8.48
C LEU A 107 8.20 0.83 -8.25
N HIS A 108 7.07 0.15 -8.36
CA HIS A 108 6.98 -1.30 -8.17
C HIS A 108 7.60 -2.08 -9.33
N PRO A 109 7.92 -3.37 -9.14
CA PRO A 109 8.30 -4.27 -10.23
C PRO A 109 7.25 -4.25 -11.35
N LYS A 110 7.71 -4.19 -12.60
CA LYS A 110 6.78 -4.15 -13.73
C LYS A 110 6.08 -5.50 -13.90
N VAL A 111 4.76 -5.48 -13.92
CA VAL A 111 3.94 -6.68 -14.16
C VAL A 111 4.22 -7.22 -15.56
N THR A 112 4.51 -8.50 -15.67
CA THR A 112 4.73 -9.20 -16.93
C THR A 112 3.43 -9.77 -17.50
N ARG A 113 3.42 -10.11 -18.81
CA ARG A 113 2.29 -10.80 -19.43
C ARG A 113 1.98 -12.13 -18.73
N SER A 114 3.02 -12.87 -18.34
CA SER A 114 2.86 -14.13 -17.62
C SER A 114 2.18 -13.96 -16.27
N GLU A 115 2.47 -12.89 -15.55
CA GLU A 115 1.84 -12.58 -14.26
C GLU A 115 0.38 -12.16 -14.42
N LEU A 116 0.03 -11.45 -15.48
CA LEU A 116 -1.37 -11.14 -15.79
C LEU A 116 -2.19 -12.40 -16.10
N LEU A 117 -1.55 -13.43 -16.65
CA LEU A 117 -2.19 -14.73 -16.97
C LEU A 117 -2.14 -15.72 -15.81
N LEU A 118 -1.04 -15.71 -15.06
CA LEU A 118 -0.73 -16.70 -14.06
C LEU A 118 -1.03 -16.17 -12.67
N SER A 119 -2.24 -16.34 -12.26
CA SER A 119 -2.61 -16.27 -10.85
C SER A 119 -1.83 -17.23 -9.92
N LYS A 120 -0.92 -18.03 -10.44
CA LYS A 120 -0.22 -19.08 -9.69
C LYS A 120 0.70 -18.51 -8.60
N VAL A 121 1.41 -17.43 -8.87
CA VAL A 121 2.35 -16.88 -7.89
C VAL A 121 1.64 -16.42 -6.62
N GLY A 122 0.46 -15.84 -6.73
CA GLY A 122 -0.31 -15.42 -5.57
C GLY A 122 -1.06 -16.53 -4.84
N ARG A 123 -1.35 -17.67 -5.47
CA ARG A 123 -1.99 -18.81 -4.79
C ARG A 123 -1.05 -19.53 -3.85
N ASP A 124 0.23 -19.61 -4.22
CA ASP A 124 1.24 -20.29 -3.42
C ASP A 124 1.79 -19.38 -2.30
N LEU A 125 1.58 -18.07 -2.43
CA LEU A 125 2.20 -17.09 -1.57
C LEU A 125 1.40 -16.71 -0.33
N ASN A 126 0.12 -16.87 -0.27
CA ASN A 126 -0.67 -16.80 0.98
C ASN A 126 -2.20 -16.88 0.74
N PRO A 127 -2.85 -18.01 0.90
CA PRO A 127 -4.29 -17.99 1.03
C PRO A 127 -4.66 -17.27 2.35
N PRO A 128 -5.59 -16.34 2.38
CA PRO A 128 -6.59 -16.05 1.37
C PRO A 128 -6.39 -14.73 0.62
N TYR A 129 -5.16 -14.25 0.42
CA TYR A 129 -4.99 -13.08 -0.43
C TYR A 129 -5.38 -13.43 -1.86
N PRO A 130 -6.34 -12.72 -2.46
CA PRO A 130 -6.45 -12.76 -3.90
C PRO A 130 -5.09 -12.36 -4.46
N SER A 131 -4.58 -13.13 -5.43
CA SER A 131 -3.32 -12.78 -6.07
C SER A 131 -3.39 -11.35 -6.59
N PRO A 132 -2.42 -10.49 -6.29
CA PRO A 132 -2.38 -9.15 -6.85
C PRO A 132 -2.33 -9.15 -8.39
N PHE A 133 -2.06 -10.29 -9.00
CA PHE A 133 -1.84 -10.46 -10.43
C PHE A 133 -3.06 -10.95 -11.21
N HIS A 134 -4.22 -11.11 -10.58
CA HIS A 134 -5.47 -11.38 -11.29
C HIS A 134 -6.11 -10.12 -11.87
N LEU A 135 -5.34 -9.36 -12.62
CA LEU A 135 -5.87 -8.10 -13.16
C LEU A 135 -6.73 -8.30 -14.41
N LEU A 136 -6.47 -9.33 -15.20
CA LEU A 136 -7.14 -9.55 -16.48
C LEU A 136 -7.46 -11.02 -16.70
N SER A 137 -8.59 -11.31 -17.37
CA SER A 137 -8.86 -12.66 -17.83
C SER A 137 -7.94 -13.06 -18.99
N PRO A 138 -7.68 -14.36 -19.21
CA PRO A 138 -6.89 -14.83 -20.34
C PRO A 138 -7.35 -14.27 -21.69
N GLU A 139 -8.66 -14.20 -21.92
CA GLU A 139 -9.23 -13.68 -23.14
C GLU A 139 -8.91 -12.19 -23.36
N VAL A 140 -8.95 -11.39 -22.29
CA VAL A 140 -8.58 -9.97 -22.34
C VAL A 140 -7.08 -9.82 -22.57
N VAL A 141 -6.25 -10.60 -21.89
CA VAL A 141 -4.79 -10.55 -22.06
C VAL A 141 -4.42 -10.91 -23.49
N ASP A 142 -4.97 -12.00 -24.04
CA ASP A 142 -4.68 -12.44 -25.41
C ASP A 142 -5.14 -11.43 -26.46
N ARG A 143 -6.21 -10.72 -26.19
CA ARG A 143 -6.75 -9.68 -27.08
C ARG A 143 -5.92 -8.41 -27.08
N PHE A 144 -5.46 -7.93 -25.91
CA PHE A 144 -4.74 -6.66 -25.78
C PHE A 144 -3.23 -6.81 -25.72
N TRP A 145 -2.74 -7.97 -25.30
CA TRP A 145 -1.33 -8.29 -25.26
C TRP A 145 -1.04 -9.63 -25.97
N PRO A 146 -1.24 -9.70 -27.27
CA PRO A 146 -0.90 -10.90 -28.03
C PRO A 146 0.60 -11.19 -27.95
N THR A 147 0.99 -12.41 -28.28
CA THR A 147 2.41 -12.81 -28.33
C THR A 147 3.16 -11.94 -29.35
N GLY A 148 3.98 -11.04 -28.84
CA GLY A 148 4.77 -10.10 -29.65
C GLY A 148 4.59 -8.65 -29.18
N TRP A 149 5.68 -7.99 -28.84
CA TRP A 149 5.70 -6.63 -28.32
C TRP A 149 5.12 -5.59 -29.29
N ALA A 150 5.33 -5.79 -30.59
CA ALA A 150 4.96 -4.82 -31.63
C ALA A 150 3.44 -4.59 -31.75
N SER A 151 2.63 -5.53 -31.27
CA SER A 151 1.17 -5.44 -31.32
C SER A 151 0.52 -5.26 -29.94
N SER A 152 1.31 -5.13 -28.89
CA SER A 152 0.78 -4.96 -27.54
C SER A 152 0.13 -3.60 -27.36
N ARG A 153 -1.09 -3.61 -26.85
CA ARG A 153 -1.82 -2.42 -26.39
C ARG A 153 -1.83 -2.33 -24.85
N VAL A 154 -1.14 -3.23 -24.17
CA VAL A 154 -0.88 -3.18 -22.74
C VAL A 154 0.57 -2.76 -22.53
N ARG A 155 0.78 -1.74 -21.73
CA ARG A 155 2.10 -1.22 -21.43
C ARG A 155 2.25 -1.07 -19.91
N PRO A 156 3.25 -1.68 -19.27
CA PRO A 156 3.62 -1.31 -17.91
C PRO A 156 4.12 0.14 -17.89
N HIS A 157 3.71 0.90 -16.88
CA HIS A 157 4.29 2.21 -16.64
C HIS A 157 5.78 2.08 -16.31
N ASP A 158 6.59 3.01 -16.82
CA ASP A 158 8.02 3.11 -16.55
C ASP A 158 8.31 4.49 -15.96
N ALA A 159 8.57 4.53 -14.66
CA ALA A 159 8.73 5.78 -13.92
C ALA A 159 10.01 6.57 -14.26
N VAL A 160 10.87 6.04 -15.14
CA VAL A 160 12.11 6.70 -15.61
C VAL A 160 12.19 6.84 -17.12
N ASP A 161 11.17 6.44 -17.86
CA ASP A 161 11.16 6.50 -19.32
C ASP A 161 10.77 7.89 -19.83
N GLN A 162 11.77 8.74 -20.07
CA GLN A 162 11.58 10.13 -20.48
C GLN A 162 10.81 10.28 -21.79
N ASP A 163 10.76 9.26 -22.65
CA ASP A 163 9.98 9.29 -23.90
C ASP A 163 8.48 9.21 -23.65
N HIS A 164 8.09 8.76 -22.44
CA HIS A 164 6.70 8.56 -22.02
C HIS A 164 6.33 9.29 -20.72
N LEU A 165 7.13 10.26 -20.33
CA LEU A 165 6.85 11.15 -19.20
C LEU A 165 6.66 12.58 -19.67
N VAL A 166 5.68 13.27 -19.12
CA VAL A 166 5.35 14.66 -19.41
C VAL A 166 5.44 15.47 -18.13
N ASP A 167 6.30 16.48 -18.14
CA ASP A 167 6.41 17.43 -17.04
C ASP A 167 5.26 18.46 -17.14
N LEU A 168 4.40 18.49 -16.12
CA LEU A 168 3.29 19.42 -16.00
C LEU A 168 3.63 20.61 -15.08
N GLY A 169 4.81 20.61 -14.45
CA GLY A 169 5.26 21.65 -13.54
C GLY A 169 5.20 21.24 -12.07
N VAL A 170 5.05 22.23 -11.20
CA VAL A 170 5.08 22.07 -9.74
C VAL A 170 3.76 22.58 -9.16
N ASN A 171 3.13 21.80 -8.28
CA ASN A 171 1.89 22.18 -7.63
C ASN A 171 2.09 23.15 -6.47
N GLU A 172 1.00 23.60 -5.84
CA GLU A 172 1.03 24.55 -4.71
C GLU A 172 1.67 23.99 -3.42
N MET A 173 1.82 22.66 -3.33
CA MET A 173 2.50 22.00 -2.21
C MET A 173 4.00 21.85 -2.43
N GLY A 174 4.49 22.26 -3.61
CA GLY A 174 5.89 22.14 -4.01
C GLY A 174 6.25 20.76 -4.58
N ASP A 175 5.26 19.93 -4.93
CA ASP A 175 5.51 18.64 -5.55
C ASP A 175 5.68 18.76 -7.05
N LEU A 176 6.68 18.12 -7.61
CA LEU A 176 6.84 17.95 -9.05
C LEU A 176 5.70 17.07 -9.57
N VAL A 177 5.05 17.50 -10.65
CA VAL A 177 3.98 16.78 -11.32
C VAL A 177 4.45 16.35 -12.70
N GLU A 178 5.12 15.23 -12.77
CA GLU A 178 5.58 14.59 -13.99
C GLU A 178 4.85 13.26 -14.15
N VAL A 179 4.12 13.10 -15.25
CA VAL A 179 3.11 12.06 -15.43
C VAL A 179 3.37 11.21 -16.65
N ASN A 180 2.80 10.01 -16.69
CA ASN A 180 2.77 9.19 -17.89
C ASN A 180 1.98 9.91 -19.02
N ASP A 181 2.51 9.84 -20.25
CA ASP A 181 1.94 10.45 -21.45
C ASP A 181 0.46 10.09 -21.71
N CYS A 182 0.03 8.94 -21.18
CA CYS A 182 -1.35 8.47 -21.34
C CYS A 182 -2.39 9.46 -20.76
N LEU A 183 -2.03 10.20 -19.70
CA LEU A 183 -2.91 11.22 -19.12
C LEU A 183 -3.13 12.40 -20.09
N VAL A 184 -2.09 12.75 -20.82
CA VAL A 184 -2.12 13.91 -21.74
C VAL A 184 -2.73 13.55 -23.10
N GLU A 185 -2.35 12.40 -23.67
CA GLU A 185 -2.70 12.00 -25.03
C GLU A 185 -4.10 11.41 -25.18
N SER A 186 -4.71 10.89 -24.11
CA SER A 186 -6.03 10.27 -24.16
C SER A 186 -7.14 11.31 -24.06
N ASP A 187 -8.25 11.08 -24.78
CA ASP A 187 -9.47 11.85 -24.58
C ASP A 187 -10.14 11.51 -23.25
N LEU A 188 -10.01 10.24 -22.81
CA LEU A 188 -10.48 9.76 -21.52
C LEU A 188 -9.47 8.78 -20.92
N VAL A 189 -9.15 8.97 -19.65
CA VAL A 189 -8.43 7.99 -18.83
C VAL A 189 -9.39 7.41 -17.79
N ILE A 190 -9.49 6.09 -17.75
CA ILE A 190 -10.24 5.33 -16.74
C ILE A 190 -9.21 4.72 -15.82
N TYR A 191 -9.11 5.21 -14.59
CA TYR A 191 -8.18 4.66 -13.59
C TYR A 191 -8.89 3.65 -12.70
N MET A 192 -8.39 2.42 -12.69
CA MET A 192 -8.96 1.33 -11.92
C MET A 192 -8.08 0.98 -10.74
N SER A 193 -8.66 0.98 -9.56
CA SER A 193 -8.01 0.58 -8.30
C SER A 193 -8.89 -0.39 -7.53
N GLY A 194 -8.29 -1.23 -6.71
CA GLY A 194 -9.03 -2.22 -5.91
C GLY A 194 -8.80 -2.10 -4.42
N TRP A 195 -8.17 -1.05 -3.98
CA TRP A 195 -7.81 -0.91 -2.57
C TRP A 195 -8.28 0.43 -2.01
N SER A 196 -9.54 0.65 -2.12
CA SER A 196 -10.14 1.86 -1.62
C SER A 196 -10.51 1.75 -0.15
N GLY A 197 -10.40 2.85 0.55
CA GLY A 197 -10.84 2.98 1.93
C GLY A 197 -10.04 2.16 2.94
N VAL A 198 -8.84 1.72 2.60
CA VAL A 198 -7.93 1.09 3.54
C VAL A 198 -6.92 2.12 3.97
N PRO A 199 -6.72 2.33 5.28
CA PRO A 199 -5.53 3.02 5.75
C PRO A 199 -4.34 2.28 5.17
N ALA A 200 -3.58 2.96 4.35
CA ALA A 200 -2.39 2.35 3.77
C ALA A 200 -1.21 2.63 4.67
N ILE A 201 -0.30 1.71 4.70
CA ILE A 201 1.00 1.89 5.32
C ILE A 201 1.70 3.16 4.84
N TRP A 202 1.36 3.60 3.63
CA TRP A 202 1.92 4.75 2.94
C TRP A 202 1.12 6.05 3.15
N GLY A 203 0.64 6.28 4.37
CA GLY A 203 0.04 7.55 4.72
C GLY A 203 -1.37 7.73 4.18
N GLY A 204 -2.34 7.17 4.88
CA GLY A 204 -3.74 7.44 4.64
C GLY A 204 -4.42 6.43 3.73
N TYR A 205 -5.62 6.77 3.33
CA TYR A 205 -6.48 5.94 2.51
C TYR A 205 -5.91 5.84 1.08
N LEU A 206 -5.82 4.64 0.53
CA LEU A 206 -5.60 4.44 -0.89
C LEU A 206 -6.92 4.62 -1.64
N GLY A 207 -6.85 5.16 -2.84
CA GLY A 207 -8.00 5.43 -3.67
C GLY A 207 -8.56 6.83 -3.48
N GLY A 208 -9.84 7.03 -3.79
CA GLY A 208 -10.49 8.33 -3.72
C GLY A 208 -9.91 9.37 -4.68
N GLY A 209 -9.50 8.93 -5.87
CA GLY A 209 -8.95 9.78 -6.91
C GLY A 209 -7.46 10.09 -6.79
N GLN A 210 -6.71 9.34 -5.99
CA GLN A 210 -5.29 9.60 -5.76
C GLN A 210 -4.35 8.57 -6.39
N GLY A 211 -4.87 7.48 -6.95
CA GLY A 211 -4.06 6.39 -7.47
C GLY A 211 -3.13 6.78 -8.62
N ILE A 212 -3.48 7.82 -9.38
CA ILE A 212 -2.64 8.30 -10.48
C ILE A 212 -1.31 8.88 -10.00
N THR A 213 -1.22 9.37 -8.77
CA THR A 213 -0.02 10.04 -8.24
C THR A 213 1.17 9.10 -8.17
N VAL A 214 0.97 7.95 -7.56
CA VAL A 214 2.02 6.93 -7.40
C VAL A 214 2.07 5.96 -8.57
N GLY A 215 0.93 5.67 -9.20
CA GLY A 215 0.85 4.67 -10.27
C GLY A 215 1.35 5.15 -11.62
N LEU A 216 1.17 6.44 -11.93
CA LEU A 216 1.50 7.04 -13.22
C LEU A 216 2.50 8.21 -13.11
N GLY A 217 3.00 8.52 -11.92
CA GLY A 217 4.04 9.52 -11.71
C GLY A 217 5.44 9.03 -12.07
N SER A 218 6.34 9.95 -12.42
CA SER A 218 7.75 9.62 -12.55
C SER A 218 8.38 9.29 -11.19
N ALA A 219 9.54 8.66 -11.19
CA ALA A 219 10.27 8.35 -9.95
C ALA A 219 10.56 9.62 -9.14
N ARG A 220 10.98 10.71 -9.80
CA ARG A 220 11.23 11.99 -9.14
C ARG A 220 9.95 12.61 -8.57
N SER A 221 8.87 12.57 -9.36
CA SER A 221 7.57 13.09 -8.95
C SER A 221 7.02 12.34 -7.72
N ILE A 222 7.11 11.00 -7.72
CA ILE A 222 6.71 10.18 -6.58
C ILE A 222 7.49 10.56 -5.32
N MET A 223 8.79 10.77 -5.41
CA MET A 223 9.62 11.10 -4.26
C MET A 223 9.31 12.48 -3.67
N THR A 224 8.79 13.44 -4.43
CA THR A 224 8.45 14.77 -3.87
C THR A 224 7.38 14.69 -2.79
N HIS A 225 6.37 13.81 -2.95
CA HIS A 225 5.33 13.59 -1.95
C HIS A 225 5.59 12.38 -1.03
N HIS A 226 6.73 11.67 -1.22
CA HIS A 226 7.24 10.64 -0.32
C HIS A 226 8.50 11.07 0.43
N ALA A 227 8.87 12.35 0.40
CA ALA A 227 10.05 12.87 1.08
C ALA A 227 9.98 12.69 2.60
N TYR A 228 11.13 12.54 3.25
CA TYR A 228 11.23 12.36 4.70
C TYR A 228 10.46 13.44 5.47
N ARG A 229 10.60 14.72 5.08
CA ARG A 229 9.90 15.86 5.69
C ARG A 229 8.37 15.71 5.79
N ILE A 230 7.77 14.92 4.87
CA ILE A 230 6.34 14.65 4.87
C ILE A 230 6.02 13.53 5.87
N HIS A 231 6.86 12.51 5.95
CA HIS A 231 6.69 11.39 6.88
C HIS A 231 7.01 11.76 8.32
N GLU A 232 7.98 12.63 8.56
CA GLU A 232 8.35 13.13 9.88
C GLU A 232 7.29 14.05 10.49
N HIS A 233 6.58 14.81 9.66
CA HIS A 233 5.67 15.85 10.13
C HIS A 233 4.63 15.26 11.08
N LYS A 234 4.42 15.91 12.22
CA LYS A 234 3.44 15.47 13.24
C LYS A 234 2.03 15.21 12.67
N ASP A 235 1.64 15.98 11.65
CA ASP A 235 0.36 15.83 10.97
C ASP A 235 0.39 14.79 9.84
N SER A 236 1.56 14.24 9.51
CA SER A 236 1.70 13.15 8.55
C SER A 236 1.15 11.82 9.06
N MET A 237 1.32 11.62 10.37
CA MET A 237 0.92 10.41 11.09
C MET A 237 -0.18 10.69 12.09
N ALA A 238 -0.66 11.94 12.17
CA ALA A 238 -1.60 12.31 13.18
C ALA A 238 -3.01 11.96 12.77
N SER A 239 -3.62 11.31 13.66
CA SER A 239 -4.98 11.46 14.17
C SER A 239 -6.14 11.14 13.25
N GLU A 240 -6.23 11.68 12.11
CA GLU A 240 -7.24 11.31 11.11
C GLU A 240 -6.53 11.12 9.78
N ALA A 241 -6.57 9.91 9.24
CA ALA A 241 -5.97 9.59 7.96
C ALA A 241 -6.37 10.60 6.86
N ARG A 242 -7.58 11.16 6.96
CA ARG A 242 -8.10 12.21 6.09
C ARG A 242 -7.38 13.57 6.19
N LYS A 243 -6.70 13.84 7.31
CA LYS A 243 -6.01 15.11 7.59
C LYS A 243 -4.50 15.00 7.42
N GLN A 244 -3.99 13.82 7.12
CA GLN A 244 -2.57 13.59 6.97
C GLN A 244 -1.96 14.46 5.89
N LEU A 245 -0.78 14.99 6.17
CA LEU A 245 -0.03 15.82 5.22
C LEU A 245 0.23 15.07 3.91
N PHE A 246 0.57 13.80 3.99
CA PHE A 246 0.78 12.94 2.83
C PHE A 246 -0.46 12.84 1.94
N MET A 247 -1.67 12.74 2.52
CA MET A 247 -2.92 12.76 1.78
C MET A 247 -3.12 14.07 1.04
N LYS A 248 -2.87 15.20 1.72
CA LYS A 248 -3.01 16.54 1.13
C LYS A 248 -2.07 16.72 -0.07
N HIS A 249 -0.83 16.23 0.02
CA HIS A 249 0.11 16.25 -1.10
C HIS A 249 -0.42 15.46 -2.30
N LYS A 250 -0.90 14.23 -2.08
CA LYS A 250 -1.47 13.42 -3.17
C LYS A 250 -2.72 14.04 -3.78
N GLU A 251 -3.61 14.62 -2.95
CA GLU A 251 -4.80 15.32 -3.44
C GLU A 251 -4.44 16.54 -4.29
N ALA A 252 -3.52 17.38 -3.80
CA ALA A 252 -3.03 18.54 -4.52
C ALA A 252 -2.38 18.13 -5.86
N TRP A 253 -1.58 17.06 -5.82
CA TRP A 253 -0.91 16.54 -7.01
C TRP A 253 -1.91 16.07 -8.07
N ALA A 254 -2.88 15.22 -7.69
CA ALA A 254 -3.89 14.71 -8.62
C ALA A 254 -4.76 15.83 -9.20
N LYS A 255 -5.19 16.78 -8.37
CA LYS A 255 -5.95 17.94 -8.78
C LYS A 255 -5.17 18.83 -9.76
N TYR A 256 -3.91 19.10 -9.46
CA TYR A 256 -3.05 19.88 -10.34
C TYR A 256 -2.86 19.18 -11.68
N ALA A 257 -2.60 17.87 -11.71
CA ALA A 257 -2.47 17.10 -12.94
C ALA A 257 -3.73 17.22 -13.81
N GLU A 258 -4.92 17.00 -13.25
CA GLU A 258 -6.19 17.15 -13.97
C GLU A 258 -6.41 18.57 -14.52
N GLN A 259 -6.06 19.59 -13.74
CA GLN A 259 -6.17 21.00 -14.16
C GLN A 259 -5.20 21.33 -15.30
N ALA A 260 -3.94 20.90 -15.19
CA ALA A 260 -2.92 21.14 -16.19
C ALA A 260 -3.23 20.48 -17.54
N ILE A 261 -3.79 19.26 -17.51
CA ILE A 261 -4.21 18.55 -18.74
C ILE A 261 -5.60 19.00 -19.23
N GLY A 262 -6.36 19.76 -18.45
CA GLY A 262 -7.71 20.23 -18.78
C GLY A 262 -8.76 19.11 -18.89
N LYS A 263 -8.56 17.99 -18.23
CA LYS A 263 -9.44 16.82 -18.28
C LYS A 263 -9.55 16.18 -16.89
N LYS A 264 -10.71 15.58 -16.63
CA LYS A 264 -10.93 14.73 -15.45
C LYS A 264 -10.59 13.28 -15.76
N VAL A 265 -9.99 12.61 -14.79
CA VAL A 265 -9.84 11.15 -14.81
C VAL A 265 -11.15 10.52 -14.33
N PHE A 266 -11.59 9.46 -15.00
CA PHE A 266 -12.71 8.66 -14.54
C PHE A 266 -12.18 7.56 -13.62
N TYR A 267 -12.43 7.69 -12.34
CA TYR A 267 -12.01 6.68 -11.36
C TYR A 267 -13.04 5.56 -11.25
N LEU A 268 -12.55 4.34 -11.15
CA LEU A 268 -13.35 3.16 -10.90
C LEU A 268 -12.66 2.34 -9.81
N GLU A 269 -13.23 2.37 -8.63
CA GLU A 269 -12.58 1.85 -7.44
C GLU A 269 -13.44 0.81 -6.72
N GLY A 270 -12.82 -0.31 -6.35
CA GLY A 270 -13.47 -1.38 -5.59
C GLY A 270 -13.03 -1.37 -4.13
N SER A 271 -13.96 -1.34 -3.20
CA SER A 271 -13.66 -1.51 -1.78
C SER A 271 -13.67 -2.98 -1.39
N LEU A 272 -12.63 -3.36 -0.66
CA LEU A 272 -12.52 -4.69 -0.05
C LEU A 272 -12.82 -4.59 1.45
N ASN A 273 -13.64 -5.51 1.96
CA ASN A 273 -13.80 -5.69 3.40
C ASN A 273 -12.55 -6.39 4.01
N VAL A 274 -12.50 -6.52 5.34
CA VAL A 274 -11.38 -7.18 6.03
C VAL A 274 -11.19 -8.65 5.69
N ARG A 275 -12.13 -9.27 4.97
CA ARG A 275 -12.02 -10.63 4.44
C ARG A 275 -11.45 -10.66 3.02
N ALA A 276 -11.02 -9.50 2.50
CA ALA A 276 -10.55 -9.31 1.13
C ALA A 276 -11.62 -9.63 0.05
N GLU A 277 -12.90 -9.37 0.36
CA GLU A 277 -14.03 -9.53 -0.56
C GLU A 277 -14.48 -8.15 -1.03
N PHE A 278 -14.76 -7.99 -2.34
CA PHE A 278 -15.35 -6.75 -2.82
C PHE A 278 -16.73 -6.53 -2.18
N CYS A 279 -16.88 -5.41 -1.48
CA CYS A 279 -18.11 -5.04 -0.78
C CYS A 279 -18.78 -3.78 -1.35
N ALA A 280 -18.07 -2.97 -2.12
CA ALA A 280 -18.61 -1.82 -2.85
C ALA A 280 -17.79 -1.50 -4.09
N ILE A 281 -18.44 -0.84 -5.06
CA ILE A 281 -17.81 -0.27 -6.25
C ILE A 281 -18.18 1.21 -6.33
N PHE A 282 -17.18 2.06 -6.54
CA PHE A 282 -17.34 3.50 -6.71
C PHE A 282 -16.82 3.91 -8.08
N ALA A 283 -17.54 4.78 -8.78
CA ALA A 283 -17.11 5.28 -10.08
C ALA A 283 -17.39 6.77 -10.22
N GLY A 284 -16.54 7.49 -10.94
CA GLY A 284 -16.75 8.89 -11.27
C GLY A 284 -15.58 9.81 -10.95
N ASP A 285 -15.89 11.04 -10.53
CA ASP A 285 -14.91 12.04 -10.13
C ASP A 285 -14.22 11.65 -8.81
N GLY A 286 -12.89 11.76 -8.77
CA GLY A 286 -12.09 11.34 -7.62
C GLY A 286 -12.46 12.06 -6.31
N GLU A 287 -12.83 13.32 -6.38
CA GLU A 287 -13.28 14.10 -5.22
C GLU A 287 -14.66 13.64 -4.74
N ALA A 288 -15.57 13.34 -5.68
CA ALA A 288 -16.93 12.91 -5.37
C ALA A 288 -17.02 11.51 -4.76
N ILE A 289 -16.14 10.57 -5.18
CA ILE A 289 -16.14 9.19 -4.65
C ILE A 289 -15.42 9.06 -3.31
N ARG A 290 -14.56 10.02 -2.95
CA ARG A 290 -13.65 9.92 -1.81
C ARG A 290 -14.35 9.76 -0.48
N GLU A 291 -15.27 10.65 -0.17
CA GLU A 291 -15.95 10.65 1.13
C GLU A 291 -16.78 9.39 1.38
N PRO A 292 -17.63 8.93 0.44
CA PRO A 292 -18.33 7.65 0.58
C PRO A 292 -17.42 6.43 0.78
N MET A 293 -16.24 6.43 0.15
CA MET A 293 -15.27 5.36 0.33
C MET A 293 -14.66 5.39 1.74
N PHE A 294 -14.35 6.57 2.25
CA PHE A 294 -13.80 6.73 3.60
C PHE A 294 -14.83 6.37 4.66
N GLU A 295 -16.07 6.78 4.50
CA GLU A 295 -17.16 6.42 5.42
C GLU A 295 -17.35 4.91 5.53
N LEU A 296 -17.29 4.20 4.39
CA LEU A 296 -17.37 2.74 4.36
C LEU A 296 -16.21 2.10 5.14
N ALA A 297 -14.99 2.58 4.92
CA ALA A 297 -13.80 2.07 5.58
C ALA A 297 -13.81 2.34 7.08
N ASP A 298 -14.17 3.54 7.49
CA ASP A 298 -14.28 3.94 8.92
C ASP A 298 -15.32 3.09 9.63
N GLY A 299 -16.44 2.83 8.98
CA GLY A 299 -17.53 2.01 9.52
C GLY A 299 -17.07 0.61 9.92
N GLU A 300 -16.16 0.03 9.13
CA GLU A 300 -15.63 -1.32 9.36
C GLU A 300 -14.39 -1.35 10.25
N LYS A 301 -13.41 -0.46 9.98
CA LYS A 301 -12.01 -0.65 10.41
C LYS A 301 -11.66 0.03 11.73
N ILE A 302 -12.50 0.94 12.20
CA ILE A 302 -12.25 1.60 13.49
C ILE A 302 -12.52 0.64 14.66
N VAL A 303 -11.49 0.43 15.47
CA VAL A 303 -11.54 -0.35 16.71
C VAL A 303 -11.31 0.58 17.90
N ASP A 304 -12.29 0.65 18.79
CA ASP A 304 -12.21 1.44 20.02
C ASP A 304 -11.36 0.75 21.06
N LEU A 305 -10.37 1.47 21.59
CA LEU A 305 -9.50 1.02 22.68
C LEU A 305 -9.85 1.81 23.96
N PRO A 306 -9.96 1.13 25.13
CA PRO A 306 -10.24 1.82 26.39
C PRO A 306 -9.07 2.69 26.85
N THR A 307 -7.84 2.33 26.50
CA THR A 307 -6.60 3.04 26.88
C THR A 307 -5.47 2.75 25.90
N GLN A 308 -4.40 3.53 25.97
CA GLN A 308 -3.14 3.21 25.30
C GLN A 308 -2.45 2.04 26.00
N ALA A 309 -1.70 1.26 25.24
CA ALA A 309 -0.83 0.21 25.78
C ALA A 309 0.56 0.76 26.14
N ASP A 310 1.18 0.19 27.17
CA ASP A 310 2.60 0.32 27.48
C ASP A 310 3.43 -0.60 26.58
N VAL A 311 2.87 -1.77 26.26
CA VAL A 311 3.48 -2.80 25.42
C VAL A 311 2.51 -3.20 24.32
N PHE A 312 2.91 -3.02 23.07
CA PHE A 312 2.16 -3.46 21.89
C PHE A 312 2.82 -4.71 21.31
N VAL A 313 2.03 -5.77 21.13
CA VAL A 313 2.51 -7.07 20.62
C VAL A 313 1.77 -7.43 19.36
N SER A 314 2.51 -7.82 18.32
CA SER A 314 1.91 -8.32 17.07
C SER A 314 2.71 -9.48 16.49
N GLY A 315 2.04 -10.35 15.75
CA GLY A 315 2.69 -11.40 14.96
C GLY A 315 3.05 -10.90 13.55
N ALA A 316 4.09 -11.44 12.93
CA ALA A 316 4.47 -11.13 11.56
C ALA A 316 3.78 -12.05 10.56
N ALA A 317 3.07 -11.48 9.58
CA ALA A 317 2.64 -12.24 8.41
C ALA A 317 3.85 -12.60 7.54
N TYR A 318 3.81 -13.76 6.87
CA TYR A 318 4.92 -14.19 6.01
C TYR A 318 5.19 -13.20 4.89
N HIS A 319 4.15 -12.88 4.11
CA HIS A 319 4.27 -11.84 3.12
C HIS A 319 4.11 -10.48 3.77
N GLY A 320 5.17 -9.72 3.63
CA GLY A 320 5.15 -8.29 3.82
C GLY A 320 4.40 -7.63 2.68
N ILE A 321 4.36 -6.35 2.75
CA ILE A 321 3.91 -5.45 1.73
C ILE A 321 5.09 -5.31 0.74
N PHE A 322 4.79 -5.03 -0.55
CA PHE A 322 5.82 -4.69 -1.54
C PHE A 322 6.78 -5.80 -1.92
N TYR A 323 6.24 -6.97 -2.25
CA TYR A 323 6.99 -8.05 -2.91
C TYR A 323 8.14 -8.64 -2.08
N ASP A 324 8.02 -8.61 -0.74
CA ASP A 324 9.00 -9.26 0.13
C ASP A 324 8.33 -9.91 1.33
N THR A 325 9.10 -10.62 2.12
CA THR A 325 8.62 -11.41 3.25
C THR A 325 9.05 -10.82 4.60
N CYS A 326 8.45 -11.30 5.68
CA CYS A 326 8.90 -10.96 7.04
C CYS A 326 10.31 -11.48 7.38
N MET A 327 10.98 -12.18 6.46
CA MET A 327 12.39 -12.53 6.60
C MET A 327 13.29 -11.33 6.37
N ASN A 328 12.87 -10.35 5.53
CA ASN A 328 13.53 -9.07 5.36
C ASN A 328 13.31 -8.19 6.61
N PRO A 329 14.38 -7.73 7.27
CA PRO A 329 14.29 -6.94 8.49
C PRO A 329 13.51 -5.62 8.32
N LEU A 330 13.72 -4.94 7.19
CA LEU A 330 13.02 -3.69 6.88
C LEU A 330 11.51 -3.93 6.74
N MET A 331 11.11 -5.02 6.09
CA MET A 331 9.70 -5.38 5.92
C MET A 331 9.07 -5.84 7.24
N SER A 332 9.80 -6.52 8.10
CA SER A 332 9.35 -6.84 9.47
C SER A 332 9.09 -5.57 10.28
N LEU A 333 10.04 -4.63 10.24
CA LEU A 333 9.88 -3.34 10.94
C LEU A 333 8.69 -2.56 10.39
N ALA A 334 8.54 -2.48 9.08
CA ALA A 334 7.43 -1.80 8.42
C ALA A 334 6.06 -2.42 8.78
N GLN A 335 5.98 -3.76 8.90
CA GLN A 335 4.75 -4.41 9.36
C GLN A 335 4.36 -3.99 10.78
N LEU A 336 5.32 -3.92 11.70
CA LEU A 336 5.05 -3.49 13.08
C LEU A 336 4.63 -2.02 13.11
N ASN A 337 5.37 -1.16 12.42
CA ASN A 337 5.05 0.26 12.29
C ASN A 337 3.63 0.48 11.77
N ALA A 338 3.27 -0.20 10.68
CA ALA A 338 1.96 -0.09 10.05
C ALA A 338 0.80 -0.38 11.02
N ARG A 339 0.99 -1.30 11.94
CA ARG A 339 -0.05 -1.68 12.92
C ARG A 339 -0.22 -0.71 14.07
N ILE A 340 0.78 0.13 14.32
CA ILE A 340 0.77 1.09 15.44
C ILE A 340 0.37 2.48 14.95
N ARG A 341 0.80 2.86 13.75
CA ARG A 341 0.65 4.22 13.23
C ARG A 341 -0.74 4.56 12.69
N GLU A 342 -1.55 3.55 12.37
CA GLU A 342 -2.88 3.77 11.82
C GLU A 342 -3.91 3.96 12.95
N TYR A 343 -4.18 5.22 13.31
CA TYR A 343 -5.14 5.56 14.36
C TYR A 343 -5.94 6.81 14.01
N VAL A 344 -7.07 6.99 14.68
CA VAL A 344 -7.93 8.17 14.60
C VAL A 344 -7.96 8.87 15.96
N GLY A 345 -8.07 10.19 15.94
CA GLY A 345 -7.97 11.00 17.15
C GLY A 345 -6.52 11.40 17.45
N GLU A 346 -6.22 11.75 18.69
CA GLU A 346 -4.92 12.35 19.08
C GLU A 346 -3.92 11.34 19.66
N ARG A 347 -4.34 10.12 19.93
CA ARG A 347 -3.55 9.13 20.69
C ARG A 347 -3.34 7.85 19.89
N PRO A 348 -2.09 7.46 19.60
CA PRO A 348 -1.78 6.15 19.04
C PRO A 348 -2.10 5.03 20.04
N PRO A 349 -2.22 3.75 19.58
CA PRO A 349 -2.49 2.63 20.46
C PRO A 349 -1.37 2.35 21.48
N LEU A 350 -0.10 2.62 21.10
CA LEU A 350 1.07 2.55 21.97
C LEU A 350 1.34 3.92 22.57
N ARG A 351 1.55 4.01 23.88
CA ARG A 351 1.95 5.28 24.49
C ARG A 351 3.37 5.68 24.10
N HIS A 352 3.67 6.95 24.17
CA HIS A 352 5.03 7.45 23.99
C HIS A 352 5.97 6.85 25.06
N GLY A 353 7.13 6.37 24.63
CA GLY A 353 8.09 5.68 25.50
C GLY A 353 7.72 4.23 25.81
N GLY A 354 6.69 3.68 25.18
CA GLY A 354 6.31 2.28 25.29
C GLY A 354 7.25 1.31 24.56
N VAL A 355 6.87 0.05 24.52
CA VAL A 355 7.61 -1.03 23.85
C VAL A 355 6.77 -1.66 22.75
N ALA A 356 7.34 -1.79 21.56
CA ALA A 356 6.72 -2.49 20.43
C ALA A 356 7.41 -3.84 20.20
N ILE A 357 6.64 -4.93 20.21
CA ILE A 357 7.13 -6.31 20.03
C ILE A 357 6.53 -6.89 18.75
N LEU A 358 7.38 -7.37 17.85
CA LEU A 358 6.97 -8.19 16.71
C LEU A 358 7.45 -9.63 16.91
N VAL A 359 6.51 -10.58 16.95
CA VAL A 359 6.82 -12.01 16.91
C VAL A 359 7.10 -12.37 15.45
N THR A 360 8.36 -12.67 15.12
CA THR A 360 8.81 -12.80 13.72
C THR A 360 9.95 -13.82 13.58
N PRO A 361 9.96 -14.63 12.49
CA PRO A 361 11.08 -15.50 12.15
C PRO A 361 12.22 -14.78 11.42
N CYS A 362 12.24 -13.47 11.37
CA CYS A 362 13.19 -12.68 10.61
C CYS A 362 14.63 -13.22 10.68
N ASP A 363 15.24 -13.53 9.53
CA ASP A 363 16.59 -14.08 9.42
C ASP A 363 17.55 -13.21 8.60
N GLY A 364 17.05 -12.12 8.02
CA GLY A 364 17.83 -11.22 7.19
C GLY A 364 17.78 -11.55 5.69
N THR A 365 17.00 -12.55 5.28
CA THR A 365 16.85 -12.88 3.87
C THR A 365 16.11 -11.77 3.12
N ILE A 366 16.72 -11.28 2.04
CA ILE A 366 16.14 -10.30 1.12
C ILE A 366 16.03 -10.97 -0.25
N ASP A 367 14.87 -10.88 -0.89
CA ASP A 367 14.74 -11.31 -2.29
C ASP A 367 15.32 -10.22 -3.21
N GLU A 368 16.59 -10.35 -3.57
CA GLU A 368 17.29 -9.39 -4.44
C GLU A 368 16.67 -9.24 -5.82
N ARG A 369 15.86 -10.20 -6.27
CA ARG A 369 15.12 -10.09 -7.52
C ARG A 369 14.09 -8.96 -7.46
N TRP A 370 13.40 -8.84 -6.31
CA TRP A 370 12.36 -7.85 -6.11
C TRP A 370 12.89 -6.54 -5.54
N ARG A 371 13.84 -6.64 -4.61
CA ARG A 371 14.33 -5.52 -3.79
C ARG A 371 15.86 -5.43 -3.77
N PRO A 372 16.48 -5.22 -4.93
CA PRO A 372 17.94 -5.30 -5.06
C PRO A 372 18.71 -4.21 -4.29
N ALA A 373 18.05 -3.11 -3.92
CA ALA A 373 18.69 -2.02 -3.17
C ALA A 373 18.69 -2.25 -1.65
N ASP A 374 17.79 -3.09 -1.14
CA ASP A 374 17.53 -3.17 0.31
C ASP A 374 18.76 -3.60 1.12
N PHE A 375 19.56 -4.52 0.60
CA PHE A 375 20.73 -5.01 1.33
C PHE A 375 21.73 -3.89 1.60
N GLU A 376 22.10 -3.11 0.58
CA GLU A 376 23.03 -1.99 0.72
C GLU A 376 22.44 -0.89 1.60
N LEU A 377 21.17 -0.55 1.39
CA LEU A 377 20.48 0.50 2.16
C LEU A 377 20.34 0.12 3.65
N LEU A 378 20.13 -1.14 3.98
CA LEU A 378 20.14 -1.61 5.38
C LEU A 378 21.51 -1.45 6.04
N GLN A 379 22.60 -1.74 5.31
CA GLN A 379 23.95 -1.51 5.83
C GLN A 379 24.22 -0.01 6.06
N ILE A 380 23.74 0.84 5.16
CA ILE A 380 23.83 2.30 5.32
C ILE A 380 23.03 2.73 6.55
N PHE A 381 21.77 2.32 6.66
CA PHE A 381 20.89 2.64 7.77
C PHE A 381 21.48 2.28 9.13
N ASN A 382 22.06 1.09 9.24
CA ASN A 382 22.76 0.64 10.45
C ASN A 382 23.96 1.53 10.78
N ARG A 383 24.80 1.88 9.77
CA ARG A 383 25.94 2.79 9.97
C ARG A 383 25.52 4.21 10.39
N LEU A 384 24.35 4.66 9.98
CA LEU A 384 23.77 5.95 10.34
C LEU A 384 23.10 5.96 11.72
N GLY A 385 23.16 4.83 12.47
CA GLY A 385 22.58 4.72 13.80
C GLY A 385 21.05 4.62 13.79
N HIS A 386 20.48 4.07 12.72
CA HIS A 386 19.04 3.88 12.52
C HIS A 386 18.23 5.18 12.49
N ASP A 387 18.83 6.24 11.97
CA ASP A 387 18.19 7.53 11.81
C ASP A 387 17.61 7.67 10.40
N PRO A 388 16.26 7.60 10.23
CA PRO A 388 15.63 7.67 8.92
C PRO A 388 15.89 8.99 8.19
N SER A 389 16.11 10.11 8.91
CA SER A 389 16.34 11.42 8.30
C SER A 389 17.61 11.45 7.46
N LYS A 390 18.63 10.72 7.88
CA LYS A 390 19.92 10.66 7.17
C LYS A 390 19.88 9.81 5.90
N MET A 391 18.80 9.08 5.67
CA MET A 391 18.65 8.33 4.42
C MET A 391 18.42 9.26 3.22
N GLU A 392 17.89 10.48 3.42
CA GLU A 392 17.70 11.47 2.34
C GLU A 392 19.02 11.80 1.62
N ASP A 393 20.15 11.77 2.32
CA ASP A 393 21.47 12.06 1.74
C ASP A 393 21.87 11.06 0.63
N TYR A 394 21.20 9.92 0.54
CA TYR A 394 21.47 8.86 -0.43
C TYR A 394 20.45 8.79 -1.57
N GLU A 395 19.35 9.53 -1.52
CA GLU A 395 18.30 9.46 -2.54
C GLU A 395 18.85 9.76 -3.94
N GLU A 396 19.62 10.85 -4.06
CA GLU A 396 20.17 11.30 -5.34
C GLU A 396 21.14 10.28 -5.93
N GLU A 397 21.98 9.64 -5.11
CA GLU A 397 22.87 8.56 -5.54
C GLU A 397 22.04 7.39 -6.11
N TYR A 398 21.03 6.92 -5.36
CA TYR A 398 20.23 5.77 -5.75
C TYR A 398 19.28 6.10 -6.92
N ALA A 399 18.83 7.33 -7.05
CA ALA A 399 18.07 7.78 -8.22
C ALA A 399 18.83 7.63 -9.54
N HIS A 400 20.17 7.61 -9.49
CA HIS A 400 21.07 7.53 -10.65
C HIS A 400 21.84 6.20 -10.74
N ARG A 401 21.54 5.20 -9.90
CA ARG A 401 22.16 3.87 -9.95
C ARG A 401 21.70 3.10 -11.19
N GLU A 402 22.45 3.24 -12.28
CA GLU A 402 22.13 2.62 -13.57
C GLU A 402 21.94 1.10 -13.50
N ASP A 403 22.71 0.40 -12.67
CA ASP A 403 22.60 -1.03 -12.45
C ASP A 403 21.27 -1.43 -11.81
N LEU A 404 20.77 -0.66 -10.84
CA LEU A 404 19.48 -0.90 -10.18
C LEU A 404 18.32 -0.44 -11.07
N ILE A 405 18.47 0.67 -11.78
CA ILE A 405 17.49 1.15 -12.77
C ILE A 405 17.34 0.13 -13.89
N PHE A 406 18.44 -0.47 -14.35
CA PHE A 406 18.39 -1.56 -15.33
C PHE A 406 17.57 -2.75 -14.80
N LYS A 407 17.76 -3.16 -13.54
CA LYS A 407 16.97 -4.22 -12.92
C LYS A 407 15.47 -3.85 -12.84
N TYR A 408 15.14 -2.62 -12.47
CA TYR A 408 13.77 -2.12 -12.49
C TYR A 408 13.14 -2.17 -13.89
N ARG A 409 13.86 -1.69 -14.89
CA ARG A 409 13.33 -1.64 -16.27
C ARG A 409 13.19 -3.00 -16.93
N TYR A 410 14.11 -3.95 -16.66
CA TYR A 410 14.28 -5.15 -17.48
C TYR A 410 14.35 -6.47 -16.71
N ALA A 411 14.54 -6.43 -15.40
CA ALA A 411 14.73 -7.63 -14.58
C ALA A 411 13.69 -7.79 -13.46
N HIS A 412 12.55 -7.12 -13.58
CA HIS A 412 11.38 -7.29 -12.72
C HIS A 412 11.67 -6.99 -11.23
N ALA A 413 12.42 -5.93 -10.99
CA ALA A 413 12.75 -5.44 -9.67
C ALA A 413 12.00 -4.12 -9.37
N ALA A 414 11.85 -3.78 -8.09
CA ALA A 414 11.43 -2.45 -7.68
C ALA A 414 12.49 -1.40 -8.03
N HIS A 415 12.06 -0.18 -8.30
CA HIS A 415 12.95 0.96 -8.46
C HIS A 415 13.75 1.20 -7.16
N PRO A 416 15.05 1.55 -7.22
CA PRO A 416 15.86 1.70 -6.01
C PRO A 416 15.28 2.73 -5.02
N LEU A 417 14.64 3.79 -5.49
CA LEU A 417 13.99 4.78 -4.62
C LEU A 417 12.79 4.22 -3.86
N HIS A 418 12.24 3.08 -4.24
CA HIS A 418 11.10 2.48 -3.56
C HIS A 418 11.37 2.10 -2.10
N ALA A 419 12.63 1.86 -1.73
CA ALA A 419 13.00 1.50 -0.37
C ALA A 419 12.96 2.72 0.60
N PHE A 420 13.26 3.92 0.12
CA PHE A 420 13.42 5.11 0.95
C PHE A 420 12.17 5.47 1.76
N PRO A 421 10.97 5.56 1.16
CA PRO A 421 9.75 5.78 1.94
C PRO A 421 9.54 4.76 3.05
N VAL A 422 9.97 3.50 2.88
CA VAL A 422 9.87 2.49 3.94
C VAL A 422 10.75 2.82 5.14
N PHE A 423 11.94 3.38 4.92
CA PHE A 423 12.77 3.88 6.02
C PHE A 423 12.11 5.09 6.69
N TYR A 424 11.62 6.05 5.91
CA TYR A 424 11.02 7.29 6.42
C TYR A 424 9.80 7.04 7.29
N GLU A 425 8.94 6.13 6.90
CA GLU A 425 7.75 5.77 7.67
C GLU A 425 8.07 5.27 9.06
N ASN A 426 9.17 4.53 9.20
CA ASN A 426 9.57 3.98 10.47
C ASN A 426 10.02 5.04 11.48
N ALA A 427 10.25 6.29 11.04
CA ALA A 427 10.52 7.43 11.94
C ALA A 427 9.43 7.56 13.02
N PHE A 428 8.16 7.31 12.67
CA PHE A 428 7.07 7.32 13.63
C PHE A 428 7.29 6.32 14.77
N LEU A 429 7.64 5.08 14.45
CA LEU A 429 7.85 4.03 15.45
C LEU A 429 9.08 4.32 16.31
N PHE A 430 10.18 4.80 15.72
CA PHE A 430 11.39 5.18 16.46
C PHE A 430 11.16 6.36 17.40
N ASN A 431 10.31 7.32 17.00
CA ASN A 431 9.97 8.45 17.85
C ASN A 431 8.97 8.09 18.95
N LEU A 432 8.15 7.05 18.75
CA LEU A 432 7.11 6.63 19.69
C LEU A 432 7.62 5.65 20.74
N ALA A 433 8.37 4.62 20.32
CA ALA A 433 8.76 3.51 21.16
C ALA A 433 10.17 3.70 21.76
N ASN A 434 10.31 3.49 23.07
CA ASN A 434 11.63 3.43 23.69
C ASN A 434 12.40 2.17 23.31
N ARG A 435 11.70 1.13 22.91
CA ARG A 435 12.32 -0.11 22.47
C ARG A 435 11.44 -0.84 21.45
N ILE A 436 12.08 -1.32 20.40
CA ILE A 436 11.51 -2.22 19.42
C ILE A 436 12.14 -3.60 19.64
N ILE A 437 11.33 -4.65 19.75
CA ILE A 437 11.79 -6.01 20.02
C ILE A 437 11.30 -6.92 18.89
N PHE A 438 12.22 -7.66 18.27
CA PHE A 438 11.88 -8.82 17.45
C PHE A 438 11.96 -10.05 18.35
N CYS A 439 10.82 -10.71 18.54
CA CYS A 439 10.68 -11.90 19.37
C CYS A 439 10.74 -13.16 18.50
N GLY A 440 11.67 -14.05 18.80
CA GLY A 440 11.91 -15.28 18.05
C GLY A 440 12.62 -15.12 16.70
N PRO A 441 13.42 -14.06 16.44
CA PRO A 441 14.10 -13.93 15.16
C PRO A 441 15.12 -15.04 14.99
N LYS A 442 15.26 -15.58 13.78
CA LYS A 442 16.27 -16.58 13.45
C LYS A 442 17.68 -16.00 13.38
N SER A 443 17.81 -14.68 13.23
CA SER A 443 19.07 -13.95 13.28
C SER A 443 18.95 -12.72 14.18
N ALA A 444 19.82 -12.64 15.19
CA ALA A 444 19.93 -11.45 16.03
C ALA A 444 20.48 -10.24 15.25
N GLU A 445 21.36 -10.49 14.28
CA GLU A 445 21.90 -9.47 13.39
C GLU A 445 20.80 -8.85 12.53
N ALA A 446 19.88 -9.69 12.01
CA ALA A 446 18.74 -9.22 11.23
C ALA A 446 17.82 -8.29 12.06
N ALA A 447 17.67 -8.49 13.34
CA ALA A 447 16.95 -7.55 14.19
C ALA A 447 17.77 -6.26 14.42
N SER A 448 19.06 -6.39 14.72
CA SER A 448 19.90 -5.24 15.06
C SER A 448 20.15 -4.28 13.89
N ILE A 449 20.18 -4.79 12.65
CA ILE A 449 20.43 -3.97 11.44
C ILE A 449 19.34 -2.91 11.21
N VAL A 450 18.15 -3.13 11.77
CA VAL A 450 17.03 -2.18 11.73
C VAL A 450 16.77 -1.51 13.09
N GLY A 451 17.71 -1.59 14.04
CA GLY A 451 17.57 -0.97 15.37
C GLY A 451 16.64 -1.70 16.33
N ALA A 452 16.22 -2.93 16.01
CA ALA A 452 15.42 -3.75 16.92
C ALA A 452 16.31 -4.59 17.84
N THR A 453 15.83 -4.86 19.04
CA THR A 453 16.47 -5.79 19.99
C THR A 453 15.97 -7.21 19.71
N ALA A 454 16.87 -8.15 19.48
CA ALA A 454 16.51 -9.56 19.35
C ALA A 454 16.21 -10.17 20.73
N ALA A 455 15.09 -10.86 20.84
CA ALA A 455 14.72 -11.69 21.99
C ALA A 455 14.42 -13.11 21.51
N PRO A 456 15.23 -14.12 21.83
CA PRO A 456 15.04 -15.48 21.32
C PRO A 456 13.73 -16.14 21.75
N THR A 457 13.23 -15.79 22.94
CA THR A 457 12.00 -16.34 23.52
C THR A 457 11.01 -15.23 23.91
N TRP A 458 9.76 -15.63 24.16
CA TRP A 458 8.75 -14.72 24.68
C TRP A 458 9.14 -14.18 26.06
N GLU A 459 9.68 -15.04 26.93
CA GLU A 459 10.10 -14.68 28.28
C GLU A 459 11.19 -13.62 28.25
N ASP A 460 12.15 -13.70 27.33
CA ASP A 460 13.17 -12.68 27.14
C ASP A 460 12.56 -11.37 26.63
N ALA A 461 11.67 -11.42 25.64
CA ALA A 461 10.98 -10.24 25.12
C ALA A 461 10.16 -9.56 26.21
N TRP A 462 9.41 -10.33 26.98
CA TRP A 462 8.59 -9.84 28.09
C TRP A 462 9.42 -9.20 29.20
N ARG A 463 10.48 -9.86 29.63
CA ARG A 463 11.43 -9.31 30.62
C ARG A 463 12.03 -7.98 30.16
N LEU A 464 12.47 -7.89 28.92
CA LEU A 464 12.99 -6.65 28.33
C LEU A 464 11.91 -5.55 28.27
N ALA A 465 10.69 -5.89 27.91
CA ALA A 465 9.57 -4.96 27.88
C ALA A 465 9.26 -4.40 29.26
N CYS A 466 9.09 -5.25 30.27
CA CYS A 466 8.85 -4.86 31.66
C CYS A 466 9.98 -3.97 32.22
N GLN A 467 11.23 -4.31 31.94
CA GLN A 467 12.39 -3.50 32.33
C GLN A 467 12.38 -2.12 31.69
N THR A 468 12.03 -2.04 30.39
CA THR A 468 12.01 -0.77 29.63
C THR A 468 10.89 0.13 30.11
N VAL A 469 9.71 -0.44 30.36
CA VAL A 469 8.51 0.27 30.85
C VAL A 469 8.62 0.65 32.33
N GLY A 470 9.44 -0.08 33.10
CA GLY A 470 9.58 0.09 34.54
C GLY A 470 8.39 -0.44 35.35
N SER A 471 7.66 -1.40 34.81
CA SER A 471 6.49 -2.04 35.46
C SER A 471 6.51 -3.54 35.25
N THR A 472 6.10 -4.28 36.27
CA THR A 472 5.87 -5.73 36.23
C THR A 472 4.50 -6.09 35.68
N GLU A 473 3.55 -5.11 35.65
CA GLU A 473 2.19 -5.26 35.18
C GLU A 473 1.85 -4.09 34.23
N PRO A 474 2.53 -4.01 33.06
CA PRO A 474 2.22 -2.96 32.07
C PRO A 474 0.85 -3.18 31.43
N ALA A 475 0.25 -2.11 30.91
CA ALA A 475 -0.90 -2.23 30.02
C ALA A 475 -0.46 -2.84 28.68
N VAL A 476 -1.07 -3.96 28.29
CA VAL A 476 -0.66 -4.72 27.09
C VAL A 476 -1.77 -4.74 26.07
N MET A 477 -1.40 -4.56 24.82
CA MET A 477 -2.26 -4.80 23.66
C MET A 477 -1.62 -5.87 22.77
N VAL A 478 -2.40 -6.87 22.41
CA VAL A 478 -1.97 -7.97 21.53
C VAL A 478 -2.85 -8.01 20.29
N THR A 479 -2.22 -8.03 19.13
CA THR A 479 -2.88 -8.22 17.84
C THR A 479 -2.32 -9.46 17.16
N PRO A 480 -2.88 -10.65 17.40
CA PRO A 480 -2.28 -11.93 17.01
C PRO A 480 -1.99 -12.05 15.52
N ASN A 481 -3.02 -11.84 14.71
CA ASN A 481 -2.99 -12.00 13.24
C ASN A 481 -3.70 -10.83 12.53
N VAL A 482 -3.97 -9.77 13.26
CA VAL A 482 -4.72 -8.62 12.74
C VAL A 482 -3.80 -7.67 12.01
N GLY A 483 -4.28 -7.14 10.90
CA GLY A 483 -3.58 -6.10 10.14
C GLY A 483 -2.51 -6.59 9.18
N ALA A 484 -2.24 -7.90 9.14
CA ALA A 484 -1.40 -8.46 8.09
C ALA A 484 -2.08 -8.38 6.70
N ARG A 485 -3.41 -8.37 6.70
CA ARG A 485 -4.23 -8.40 5.48
C ARG A 485 -4.93 -7.09 5.20
N MET A 486 -5.55 -6.52 6.24
CA MET A 486 -6.27 -5.25 6.16
C MET A 486 -6.01 -4.48 7.45
N PRO A 487 -5.28 -3.37 7.41
CA PRO A 487 -5.00 -2.56 8.59
C PRO A 487 -6.29 -2.11 9.28
N LEU A 488 -6.25 -2.05 10.60
CA LEU A 488 -7.30 -1.47 11.43
C LEU A 488 -6.93 -0.06 11.83
N LEU A 489 -7.93 0.75 12.11
CA LEU A 489 -7.80 2.09 12.66
C LEU A 489 -8.04 2.05 14.16
N TRP A 490 -7.06 2.39 14.93
CA TRP A 490 -7.17 2.45 16.38
C TRP A 490 -7.78 3.76 16.83
N ARG A 491 -8.77 3.71 17.70
CA ARG A 491 -9.32 4.89 18.36
C ARG A 491 -9.26 4.72 19.87
N VAL A 492 -8.28 5.39 20.49
CA VAL A 492 -8.17 5.41 21.96
C VAL A 492 -9.20 6.37 22.52
N ARG A 493 -10.05 5.87 23.42
CA ARG A 493 -11.04 6.70 24.10
C ARG A 493 -10.35 7.77 24.95
N ALA A 494 -10.97 8.94 25.03
CA ALA A 494 -10.45 10.09 25.77
C ALA A 494 -10.40 9.82 27.29
#